data_4779c2d07327fde0633838786c296faf
#
_entry.id   4779c2d07327fde0633838786c296faf
#
_cell.length_a   1.000
_cell.length_b   1.000
_cell.length_c   1.000
_cell.angle_alpha   90.00
_cell.angle_beta   90.00
_cell.angle_gamma   90.00
#
_symmetry.space_group_name_H-M   'P 1'
#
loop_
_entity.id
_entity.type
_entity.pdbx_description
1 polymer ?
#
loop_
_entity_poly.entity_id
_entity_poly.type
_entity_poly.pdbx_seq_one_letter_code
_entity_poly.pdbx_strand_id
1 'polypeptide(L)'
;DALLRANVRTGVVNYPGFQDNASFRAYVAELAKPARFSGRNDELAYYINAYNALAIEGILEGLSPSTLLGRARYFKFKEWPLAGRDITLYDLEHKVIRPLGEPRIHFAIICASKSCPFLRSEAYMAESLDAQLDEQARQFVNDPFRNRFDKATRTAYLSEIFKWFDEDFRASAGSTQKYI
;
A
#
# COMPACT_ATOMS: atom_id res chain seq x y z
N ASP A 1 7.54 11.69 -7.13
CA ASP A 1 6.84 11.41 -8.40
C ASP A 1 7.78 11.02 -9.54
N ALA A 2 8.74 11.83 -9.92
CA ALA A 2 9.63 11.54 -11.07
C ALA A 2 10.28 10.15 -10.96
N LEU A 3 10.73 9.76 -9.77
CA LEU A 3 11.36 8.47 -9.52
C LEU A 3 10.36 7.31 -9.67
N LEU A 4 9.13 7.45 -9.16
CA LEU A 4 8.08 6.45 -9.34
C LEU A 4 7.73 6.27 -10.82
N ARG A 5 7.52 7.36 -11.56
CA ARG A 5 7.22 7.33 -13.01
C ARG A 5 8.34 6.66 -13.83
N ALA A 6 9.60 6.85 -13.43
CA ALA A 6 10.73 6.24 -14.10
C ALA A 6 10.88 4.72 -13.81
N ASN A 7 10.49 4.28 -12.61
CA ASN A 7 10.83 2.96 -12.10
C ASN A 7 9.63 2.06 -11.77
N VAL A 8 8.39 2.53 -12.00
CA VAL A 8 7.17 1.73 -11.82
C VAL A 8 6.41 1.71 -13.14
N ARG A 9 6.27 0.52 -13.73
CA ARG A 9 5.52 0.33 -14.98
C ARG A 9 4.53 -0.81 -14.80
N THR A 10 3.26 -0.55 -15.01
CA THR A 10 2.17 -1.53 -14.85
C THR A 10 2.25 -2.29 -13.51
N GLY A 11 2.64 -1.57 -12.45
CA GLY A 11 2.79 -2.11 -11.10
C GLY A 11 4.08 -2.90 -10.83
N VAL A 12 4.91 -3.11 -11.84
CA VAL A 12 6.22 -3.73 -11.67
C VAL A 12 7.24 -2.68 -11.25
N VAL A 13 7.94 -2.96 -10.14
CA VAL A 13 8.94 -2.06 -9.57
C VAL A 13 10.33 -2.44 -10.07
N ASN A 14 11.01 -1.48 -10.69
CA ASN A 14 12.44 -1.57 -11.01
C ASN A 14 13.26 -1.18 -9.78
N TYR A 15 13.48 -2.11 -8.85
CA TYR A 15 14.22 -1.86 -7.61
C TYR A 15 15.63 -1.28 -7.83
N PRO A 16 16.44 -1.72 -8.82
CA PRO A 16 17.73 -1.10 -9.11
C PRO A 16 17.66 0.42 -9.35
N GLY A 17 16.55 0.93 -9.86
CA GLY A 17 16.37 2.37 -10.08
C GLY A 17 16.17 3.19 -8.81
N PHE A 18 15.80 2.54 -7.71
CA PHE A 18 15.71 3.15 -6.37
C PHE A 18 17.03 2.98 -5.59
N GLN A 19 17.76 1.90 -5.86
CA GLN A 19 19.02 1.62 -5.19
C GLN A 19 20.03 2.75 -5.46
N ASP A 20 20.69 3.20 -4.41
CA ASP A 20 21.68 4.30 -4.47
C ASP A 20 21.14 5.65 -5.01
N ASN A 21 19.82 5.80 -5.17
CA ASN A 21 19.21 7.03 -5.61
C ASN A 21 19.17 8.07 -4.47
N ALA A 22 19.89 9.18 -4.65
CA ALA A 22 20.02 10.23 -3.62
C ALA A 22 18.65 10.84 -3.23
N SER A 23 17.73 11.04 -4.19
CA SER A 23 16.42 11.60 -3.92
C SER A 23 15.54 10.63 -3.13
N PHE A 24 15.64 9.32 -3.39
CA PHE A 24 14.93 8.30 -2.62
C PHE A 24 15.44 8.23 -1.18
N ARG A 25 16.76 8.18 -1.00
CA ARG A 25 17.38 8.20 0.33
C ARG A 25 17.03 9.46 1.13
N ALA A 26 17.04 10.62 0.47
CA ALA A 26 16.62 11.87 1.10
C ALA A 26 15.15 11.84 1.53
N TYR A 27 14.27 11.27 0.70
CA TYR A 27 12.86 11.11 1.04
C TYR A 27 12.66 10.16 2.24
N VAL A 28 13.30 9.00 2.24
CA VAL A 28 13.22 8.05 3.37
C VAL A 28 13.76 8.69 4.67
N ALA A 29 14.87 9.44 4.58
CA ALA A 29 15.40 10.17 5.73
C ALA A 29 14.45 11.27 6.24
N GLU A 30 13.72 11.93 5.34
CA GLU A 30 12.73 12.96 5.71
C GLU A 30 11.54 12.35 6.46
N LEU A 31 11.13 11.12 6.13
CA LEU A 31 10.05 10.42 6.81
C LEU A 31 10.32 10.22 8.32
N ALA A 32 11.58 10.19 8.74
CA ALA A 32 11.95 10.06 10.15
C ALA A 32 11.57 11.28 11.01
N LYS A 33 11.42 12.46 10.38
CA LYS A 33 11.12 13.69 11.10
C LYS A 33 9.66 13.75 11.57
N PRO A 34 9.37 14.46 12.67
CA PRO A 34 8.00 14.69 13.10
C PRO A 34 7.16 15.31 11.98
N ALA A 35 6.00 14.71 11.70
CA ALA A 35 5.07 15.17 10.68
C ALA A 35 3.89 15.93 11.32
N ARG A 36 3.34 16.89 10.59
CA ARG A 36 2.10 17.59 10.92
C ARG A 36 1.20 17.61 9.71
N PHE A 37 -0.08 17.41 9.92
CA PHE A 37 -1.05 17.27 8.84
C PHE A 37 -2.08 18.38 8.90
N SER A 38 -2.46 18.89 7.74
CA SER A 38 -3.50 19.90 7.57
C SER A 38 -4.92 19.31 7.60
N GLY A 39 -5.03 17.98 7.45
CA GLY A 39 -6.30 17.26 7.47
C GLY A 39 -6.12 15.78 7.18
N ARG A 40 -7.25 15.04 7.22
CA ARG A 40 -7.28 13.58 7.06
C ARG A 40 -6.66 13.11 5.73
N ASN A 41 -6.95 13.79 4.63
CA ASN A 41 -6.42 13.37 3.32
C ASN A 41 -4.91 13.58 3.22
N ASP A 42 -4.39 14.63 3.82
CA ASP A 42 -2.96 14.90 3.90
C ASP A 42 -2.26 13.82 4.73
N GLU A 43 -2.81 13.50 5.90
CA GLU A 43 -2.32 12.44 6.77
C GLU A 43 -2.34 11.07 6.07
N LEU A 44 -3.45 10.73 5.42
CA LEU A 44 -3.62 9.45 4.75
C LEU A 44 -2.68 9.31 3.53
N ALA A 45 -2.56 10.35 2.70
CA ALA A 45 -1.64 10.38 1.57
C ALA A 45 -0.17 10.22 2.04
N TYR A 46 0.21 10.94 3.11
CA TYR A 46 1.53 10.82 3.71
C TYR A 46 1.82 9.36 4.14
N TYR A 47 0.94 8.74 4.91
CA TYR A 47 1.19 7.40 5.43
C TYR A 47 1.13 6.31 4.36
N ILE A 48 0.30 6.43 3.31
CA ILE A 48 0.31 5.53 2.16
C ILE A 48 1.66 5.62 1.43
N ASN A 49 2.13 6.83 1.14
CA ASN A 49 3.41 7.05 0.47
C ASN A 49 4.58 6.55 1.33
N ALA A 50 4.56 6.83 2.64
CA ALA A 50 5.57 6.37 3.57
C ALA A 50 5.62 4.83 3.62
N TYR A 51 4.47 4.16 3.76
CA TYR A 51 4.38 2.71 3.76
C TYR A 51 5.02 2.11 2.49
N ASN A 52 4.64 2.63 1.32
CA ASN A 52 5.14 2.14 0.04
C ASN A 52 6.66 2.38 -0.13
N ALA A 53 7.16 3.53 0.31
CA ALA A 53 8.59 3.82 0.27
C ALA A 53 9.38 2.90 1.22
N LEU A 54 8.91 2.70 2.45
CA LEU A 54 9.55 1.82 3.43
C LEU A 54 9.47 0.34 2.99
N ALA A 55 8.40 -0.05 2.30
CA ALA A 55 8.30 -1.36 1.68
C ALA A 55 9.34 -1.57 0.57
N ILE A 56 9.59 -0.55 -0.27
CA ILE A 56 10.67 -0.58 -1.26
C ILE A 56 12.03 -0.66 -0.56
N GLU A 57 12.27 0.20 0.43
CA GLU A 57 13.53 0.23 1.19
C GLU A 57 13.84 -1.12 1.84
N GLY A 58 12.83 -1.80 2.39
CA GLY A 58 13.00 -3.14 2.95
C GLY A 58 13.54 -4.17 1.94
N ILE A 59 13.07 -4.12 0.69
CA ILE A 59 13.59 -4.98 -0.38
C ILE A 59 15.05 -4.59 -0.73
N LEU A 60 15.35 -3.29 -0.78
CA LEU A 60 16.70 -2.80 -1.07
C LEU A 60 17.71 -3.19 0.04
N GLU A 61 17.25 -3.25 1.29
CA GLU A 61 18.06 -3.79 2.42
C GLU A 61 18.18 -5.33 2.41
N GLY A 62 17.66 -6.02 1.41
CA GLY A 62 17.73 -7.47 1.27
C GLY A 62 16.68 -8.25 2.06
N LEU A 63 15.68 -7.57 2.63
CA LEU A 63 14.55 -8.26 3.25
C LEU A 63 13.66 -8.86 2.16
N SER A 64 13.14 -10.07 2.39
CA SER A 64 12.26 -10.75 1.44
C SER A 64 11.06 -11.36 2.16
N PRO A 65 9.83 -11.02 1.78
CA PRO A 65 8.62 -11.61 2.33
C PRO A 65 8.24 -12.97 1.69
N SER A 66 9.16 -13.61 0.95
CA SER A 66 8.88 -14.86 0.21
C SER A 66 8.70 -16.09 1.10
N THR A 67 9.26 -16.08 2.30
CA THR A 67 9.12 -17.15 3.30
C THR A 67 8.33 -16.67 4.50
N LEU A 68 7.82 -17.59 5.34
CA LEU A 68 7.08 -17.23 6.55
C LEU A 68 7.93 -16.39 7.52
N LEU A 69 9.17 -16.78 7.75
CA LEU A 69 10.11 -16.04 8.60
C LEU A 69 10.50 -14.70 7.96
N GLY A 70 10.77 -14.71 6.65
CA GLY A 70 11.08 -13.48 5.90
C GLY A 70 9.93 -12.48 5.96
N ARG A 71 8.68 -12.95 5.85
CA ARG A 71 7.48 -12.13 5.99
C ARG A 71 7.36 -11.52 7.39
N ALA A 72 7.62 -12.32 8.44
CA ALA A 72 7.62 -11.81 9.81
C ALA A 72 8.71 -10.74 10.02
N ARG A 73 9.93 -10.96 9.51
CA ARG A 73 11.01 -9.97 9.58
C ARG A 73 10.64 -8.69 8.84
N TYR A 74 10.11 -8.80 7.63
CA TYR A 74 9.77 -7.68 6.78
C TYR A 74 8.65 -6.80 7.36
N PHE A 75 7.57 -7.41 7.85
CA PHE A 75 6.39 -6.66 8.29
C PHE A 75 6.35 -6.38 9.80
N LYS A 76 6.83 -7.31 10.65
CA LYS A 76 6.59 -7.25 12.09
C LYS A 76 7.83 -6.96 12.95
N PHE A 77 9.02 -7.21 12.43
CA PHE A 77 10.24 -7.08 13.26
C PHE A 77 11.14 -5.94 12.81
N LYS A 78 11.15 -5.59 11.52
CA LYS A 78 11.89 -4.43 11.05
C LYS A 78 11.13 -3.17 11.43
N GLU A 79 11.76 -2.36 12.24
CA GLU A 79 11.28 -1.02 12.60
C GLU A 79 11.91 0.03 11.69
N TRP A 80 11.15 1.08 11.43
CA TRP A 80 11.48 2.20 10.59
C TRP A 80 11.23 3.51 11.33
N PRO A 81 12.15 4.47 11.31
CA PRO A 81 11.89 5.80 11.84
C PRO A 81 10.86 6.51 10.96
N LEU A 82 9.70 6.83 11.51
CA LEU A 82 8.59 7.48 10.81
C LEU A 82 7.88 8.47 11.73
N ALA A 83 7.74 9.71 11.29
CA ALA A 83 7.00 10.76 11.99
C ALA A 83 7.46 10.95 13.45
N GLY A 84 8.79 10.81 13.71
CA GLY A 84 9.39 10.99 15.03
C GLY A 84 9.31 9.79 15.98
N ARG A 85 8.94 8.61 15.48
CA ARG A 85 8.91 7.35 16.24
C ARG A 85 9.36 6.16 15.40
N ASP A 86 9.76 5.07 16.04
CA ASP A 86 10.02 3.82 15.35
C ASP A 86 8.72 3.02 15.20
N ILE A 87 8.49 2.45 14.02
CA ILE A 87 7.27 1.71 13.70
C ILE A 87 7.55 0.60 12.68
N THR A 88 6.90 -0.56 12.83
CA THR A 88 6.92 -1.62 11.83
C THR A 88 5.90 -1.35 10.73
N LEU A 89 6.07 -1.96 9.54
CA LEU A 89 5.05 -1.87 8.48
C LEU A 89 3.69 -2.42 8.95
N TYR A 90 3.70 -3.49 9.74
CA TYR A 90 2.49 -4.05 10.32
C TYR A 90 1.76 -3.05 11.23
N ASP A 91 2.49 -2.38 12.12
CA ASP A 91 1.90 -1.42 13.04
C ASP A 91 1.47 -0.14 12.31
N LEU A 92 2.23 0.28 11.29
CA LEU A 92 1.85 1.40 10.43
C LEU A 92 0.50 1.13 9.73
N GLU A 93 0.33 -0.05 9.14
CA GLU A 93 -0.94 -0.43 8.51
C GLU A 93 -2.07 -0.52 9.55
N HIS A 94 -1.87 -1.33 10.61
CA HIS A 94 -2.96 -1.74 11.50
C HIS A 94 -3.31 -0.70 12.58
N LYS A 95 -2.33 0.09 13.05
CA LYS A 95 -2.51 1.03 14.17
C LYS A 95 -2.57 2.50 13.72
N VAL A 96 -2.18 2.79 12.47
CA VAL A 96 -2.15 4.17 11.97
C VAL A 96 -3.06 4.34 10.75
N ILE A 97 -2.81 3.60 9.66
CA ILE A 97 -3.54 3.81 8.39
C ILE A 97 -4.98 3.31 8.47
N ARG A 98 -5.21 2.05 8.88
CA ARG A 98 -6.56 1.46 8.98
C ARG A 98 -7.52 2.24 9.89
N PRO A 99 -7.10 2.75 11.07
CA PRO A 99 -7.95 3.58 11.92
C PRO A 99 -8.44 4.89 11.29
N LEU A 100 -7.82 5.35 10.19
CA LEU A 100 -8.33 6.48 9.42
C LEU A 100 -9.62 6.13 8.63
N GLY A 101 -10.04 4.87 8.61
CA GLY A 101 -11.35 4.44 8.13
C GLY A 101 -11.53 4.55 6.62
N GLU A 102 -10.49 4.30 5.83
CA GLU A 102 -10.52 4.34 4.37
C GLU A 102 -10.19 2.95 3.78
N PRO A 103 -11.17 2.12 3.42
CA PRO A 103 -10.91 0.75 2.98
C PRO A 103 -10.15 0.64 1.65
N ARG A 104 -10.17 1.69 0.80
CA ARG A 104 -9.42 1.70 -0.46
C ARG A 104 -7.90 1.69 -0.26
N ILE A 105 -7.41 1.91 0.97
CA ILE A 105 -5.98 1.76 1.31
C ILE A 105 -5.45 0.37 0.98
N HIS A 106 -6.30 -0.65 1.08
CA HIS A 106 -5.93 -2.03 0.77
C HIS A 106 -5.63 -2.27 -0.71
N PHE A 107 -5.94 -1.30 -1.57
CA PHE A 107 -5.56 -1.27 -2.99
C PHE A 107 -4.41 -0.29 -3.27
N ALA A 108 -3.93 0.44 -2.26
CA ALA A 108 -2.93 1.49 -2.37
C ALA A 108 -1.58 1.12 -1.75
N ILE A 109 -1.57 0.31 -0.68
CA ILE A 109 -0.34 -0.12 -0.01
C ILE A 109 0.12 -1.48 -0.53
N ILE A 110 1.43 -1.62 -0.80
CA ILE A 110 2.01 -2.83 -1.37
C ILE A 110 2.50 -3.79 -0.28
N CYS A 111 2.24 -5.09 -0.45
CA CYS A 111 2.67 -6.11 0.51
C CYS A 111 3.51 -7.25 -0.10
N ALA A 112 4.05 -7.05 -1.30
CA ALA A 112 4.91 -8.00 -2.00
C ALA A 112 4.32 -9.43 -2.13
N SER A 113 2.99 -9.57 -2.16
CA SER A 113 2.26 -10.82 -2.42
C SER A 113 1.59 -10.78 -3.78
N LYS A 114 1.35 -11.94 -4.39
CA LYS A 114 0.60 -12.03 -5.66
C LYS A 114 -0.84 -11.50 -5.56
N SER A 115 -1.43 -11.55 -4.37
CA SER A 115 -2.77 -11.02 -4.10
C SER A 115 -2.80 -9.51 -3.85
N CYS A 116 -1.63 -8.87 -3.69
CA CYS A 116 -1.55 -7.45 -3.37
C CYS A 116 -1.77 -6.55 -4.58
N PRO A 117 -2.14 -5.29 -4.35
CA PRO A 117 -2.27 -4.31 -5.42
C PRO A 117 -0.93 -4.01 -6.09
N PHE A 118 -1.01 -3.39 -7.24
CA PHE A 118 0.14 -2.82 -7.92
C PHE A 118 0.53 -1.49 -7.29
N LEU A 119 1.83 -1.23 -7.18
CA LEU A 119 2.32 0.10 -6.83
C LEU A 119 1.91 1.09 -7.94
N ARG A 120 1.37 2.23 -7.52
CA ARG A 120 1.09 3.35 -8.41
C ARG A 120 2.39 4.02 -8.85
N SER A 121 2.47 4.43 -10.12
CA SER A 121 3.63 5.16 -10.66
C SER A 121 3.68 6.64 -10.25
N GLU A 122 2.78 7.06 -9.36
CA GLU A 122 2.67 8.41 -8.83
C GLU A 122 2.46 8.36 -7.32
N ALA A 123 2.93 9.39 -6.62
CA ALA A 123 2.62 9.55 -5.20
C ALA A 123 1.15 9.93 -4.99
N TYR A 124 0.59 9.51 -3.88
CA TYR A 124 -0.71 9.97 -3.43
C TYR A 124 -0.60 11.41 -2.92
N MET A 125 -1.53 12.26 -3.36
CA MET A 125 -1.56 13.68 -3.04
C MET A 125 -2.87 14.02 -2.35
N ALA A 126 -2.84 14.84 -1.31
CA ALA A 126 -4.02 15.19 -0.52
C ALA A 126 -5.18 15.71 -1.36
N GLU A 127 -4.87 16.54 -2.36
CA GLU A 127 -5.85 17.21 -3.23
C GLU A 127 -6.55 16.25 -4.19
N SER A 128 -5.88 15.16 -4.58
CA SER A 128 -6.38 14.17 -5.53
C SER A 128 -6.58 12.78 -4.92
N LEU A 129 -6.41 12.65 -3.61
CA LEU A 129 -6.38 11.36 -2.92
C LEU A 129 -7.62 10.50 -3.22
N ASP A 130 -8.80 11.10 -3.15
CA ASP A 130 -10.06 10.39 -3.39
C ASP A 130 -10.13 9.81 -4.80
N ALA A 131 -9.80 10.61 -5.82
CA ALA A 131 -9.74 10.16 -7.20
C ALA A 131 -8.67 9.08 -7.43
N GLN A 132 -7.49 9.23 -6.81
CA GLN A 132 -6.40 8.25 -6.92
C GLN A 132 -6.76 6.92 -6.26
N LEU A 133 -7.42 6.94 -5.10
CA LEU A 133 -7.89 5.74 -4.41
C LEU A 133 -9.02 5.04 -5.19
N ASP A 134 -9.95 5.80 -5.76
CA ASP A 134 -11.01 5.25 -6.62
C ASP A 134 -10.44 4.58 -7.87
N GLU A 135 -9.47 5.20 -8.51
CA GLU A 135 -8.80 4.63 -9.68
C GLU A 135 -8.10 3.31 -9.32
N GLN A 136 -7.33 3.28 -8.22
CA GLN A 136 -6.66 2.07 -7.74
C GLN A 136 -7.66 0.96 -7.39
N ALA A 137 -8.76 1.30 -6.71
CA ALA A 137 -9.81 0.34 -6.38
C ALA A 137 -10.43 -0.27 -7.64
N ARG A 138 -10.80 0.55 -8.63
CA ARG A 138 -11.35 0.07 -9.90
C ARG A 138 -10.36 -0.79 -10.68
N GLN A 139 -9.10 -0.39 -10.74
CA GLN A 139 -8.05 -1.19 -11.39
C GLN A 139 -7.88 -2.54 -10.70
N PHE A 140 -7.85 -2.56 -9.36
CA PHE A 140 -7.70 -3.78 -8.60
C PHE A 140 -8.88 -4.74 -8.75
N VAL A 141 -10.11 -4.24 -8.61
CA VAL A 141 -11.34 -5.03 -8.72
C VAL A 141 -11.48 -5.66 -10.12
N ASN A 142 -11.14 -4.90 -11.17
CA ASN A 142 -11.26 -5.35 -12.55
C ASN A 142 -10.02 -6.10 -13.08
N ASP A 143 -9.00 -6.33 -12.26
CA ASP A 143 -7.82 -7.09 -12.65
C ASP A 143 -8.15 -8.59 -12.75
N PRO A 144 -8.17 -9.18 -13.96
CA PRO A 144 -8.55 -10.57 -14.16
C PRO A 144 -7.55 -11.59 -13.56
N PHE A 145 -6.34 -11.18 -13.23
CA PHE A 145 -5.36 -12.00 -12.53
C PHE A 145 -5.64 -12.11 -11.02
N ARG A 146 -6.41 -11.17 -10.46
CA ARG A 146 -6.75 -11.10 -9.05
C ARG A 146 -8.19 -11.45 -8.76
N ASN A 147 -9.10 -11.04 -9.66
CA ASN A 147 -10.54 -11.21 -9.46
C ASN A 147 -11.17 -11.72 -10.76
N ARG A 148 -12.03 -12.71 -10.65
CA ARG A 148 -12.77 -13.28 -11.78
C ARG A 148 -14.24 -13.37 -11.45
N PHE A 149 -15.07 -12.80 -12.31
CA PHE A 149 -16.51 -12.81 -12.18
C PHE A 149 -17.12 -13.76 -13.24
N ASP A 150 -17.68 -14.87 -12.79
CA ASP A 150 -18.38 -15.84 -13.66
C ASP A 150 -19.87 -15.51 -13.64
N LYS A 151 -20.35 -14.89 -14.70
CA LYS A 151 -21.75 -14.49 -14.84
C LYS A 151 -22.69 -15.69 -15.02
N ALA A 152 -22.22 -16.77 -15.63
CA ALA A 152 -23.04 -17.96 -15.90
C ALA A 152 -23.36 -18.71 -14.60
N THR A 153 -22.37 -18.84 -13.72
CA THR A 153 -22.54 -19.50 -12.41
C THR A 153 -22.86 -18.51 -11.27
N ARG A 154 -22.90 -17.20 -11.55
CA ARG A 154 -23.05 -16.12 -10.55
C ARG A 154 -22.02 -16.22 -9.43
N THR A 155 -20.79 -16.58 -9.77
CA THR A 155 -19.71 -16.79 -8.81
C THR A 155 -18.62 -15.75 -9.01
N ALA A 156 -18.14 -15.15 -7.91
CA ALA A 156 -16.96 -14.29 -7.88
C ALA A 156 -15.81 -15.02 -7.20
N TYR A 157 -14.67 -15.05 -7.88
CA TYR A 157 -13.39 -15.51 -7.32
C TYR A 157 -12.56 -14.26 -7.05
N LEU A 158 -12.33 -13.99 -5.78
CA LEU A 158 -11.77 -12.72 -5.35
C LEU A 158 -10.37 -12.88 -4.74
N SER A 159 -9.58 -11.84 -4.83
CA SER A 159 -8.31 -11.74 -4.12
C SER A 159 -8.51 -11.97 -2.62
N GLU A 160 -7.53 -12.63 -1.98
CA GLU A 160 -7.51 -12.85 -0.53
C GLU A 160 -7.56 -11.55 0.30
N ILE A 161 -7.24 -10.40 -0.29
CA ILE A 161 -7.36 -9.08 0.36
C ILE A 161 -8.78 -8.86 0.89
N PHE A 162 -9.81 -9.24 0.12
CA PHE A 162 -11.21 -9.08 0.55
C PHE A 162 -11.56 -9.93 1.77
N LYS A 163 -10.86 -11.05 1.96
CA LYS A 163 -11.01 -11.92 3.14
C LYS A 163 -10.17 -11.41 4.32
N TRP A 164 -8.94 -10.98 4.07
CA TRP A 164 -8.04 -10.52 5.14
C TRP A 164 -8.54 -9.24 5.81
N PHE A 165 -9.20 -8.38 5.05
CA PHE A 165 -9.69 -7.07 5.49
C PHE A 165 -11.22 -6.93 5.38
N ASP A 166 -11.95 -8.07 5.48
CA ASP A 166 -13.42 -8.11 5.40
C ASP A 166 -14.10 -7.12 6.36
N GLU A 167 -13.52 -6.92 7.54
CA GLU A 167 -14.04 -5.98 8.55
C GLU A 167 -14.08 -4.54 8.02
N ASP A 168 -13.03 -4.08 7.33
CA ASP A 168 -12.93 -2.71 6.82
C ASP A 168 -13.91 -2.48 5.67
N PHE A 169 -14.05 -3.47 4.77
CA PHE A 169 -15.02 -3.40 3.68
C PHE A 169 -16.47 -3.45 4.18
N ARG A 170 -16.74 -4.30 5.18
CA ARG A 170 -18.06 -4.37 5.80
C ARG A 170 -18.42 -3.11 6.57
N ALA A 171 -17.48 -2.52 7.27
CA ALA A 171 -17.69 -1.25 7.96
C ALA A 171 -18.08 -0.12 7.01
N SER A 172 -17.54 -0.13 5.79
CA SER A 172 -17.82 0.89 4.76
C SER A 172 -19.14 0.66 4.02
N ALA A 173 -19.47 -0.58 3.63
CA ALA A 173 -20.60 -0.87 2.72
C ALA A 173 -21.63 -1.86 3.29
N GLY A 174 -21.48 -2.31 4.53
CA GLY A 174 -22.34 -3.31 5.17
C GLY A 174 -21.99 -4.75 4.81
N SER A 175 -21.38 -5.00 3.67
CA SER A 175 -20.78 -6.29 3.28
C SER A 175 -19.73 -6.11 2.21
N THR A 176 -18.78 -7.06 2.13
CA THR A 176 -17.77 -7.07 1.07
C THR A 176 -18.39 -7.21 -0.32
N GLN A 177 -19.48 -7.95 -0.48
CA GLN A 177 -20.21 -8.07 -1.75
C GLN A 177 -20.82 -6.75 -2.23
N LYS A 178 -21.25 -5.89 -1.31
CA LYS A 178 -21.79 -4.56 -1.66
C LYS A 178 -20.68 -3.54 -1.92
N TYR A 179 -19.50 -3.80 -1.40
CA TYR A 179 -18.34 -2.94 -1.60
C TYR A 179 -17.77 -3.08 -3.03
N ILE A 180 -17.78 -4.29 -3.58
CA ILE A 180 -17.30 -4.64 -4.92
C ILE A 180 -18.34 -4.28 -5.99
#